data_3d5859efe9974867e21eda0741fc84c4
#
_entry.id   3d5859efe9974867e21eda0741fc84c4
#
_cell.length_a   1.000
_cell.length_b   1.000
_cell.length_c   1.000
_cell.angle_alpha   90.00
_cell.angle_beta   90.00
_cell.angle_gamma   90.00
#
_symmetry.space_group_name_H-M   'P 1'
#
loop_
_entity.id
_entity.type
_entity.pdbx_description
1 polymer ?
#
loop_
_entity_poly.entity_id
_entity_poly.type
_entity_poly.pdbx_seq_one_letter_code
_entity_poly.pdbx_strand_id
1 'polypeptide(L)'
;MVVPSEAEAWRDSIVQPIPYAVSPAFSELRQLVKQAGADDERQWQESLSRAIEAVAGLTAVDGATLMTSAYDVLAFGAKITRRRGHPPIEQMTVTEPVEGDTASIINPTTFGGTRHLSAAQFVHDQRDAVALVAGQDGRFTVFAWSSCSDMVHAHRVETLLL
;
A
#
# COMPACT_ATOMS: atom_id res chain seq x y z
N MET A 1 -2.34 1.02 0.43
CA MET A 1 -2.29 0.98 -1.03
C MET A 1 -1.86 2.34 -1.55
N VAL A 2 -0.81 2.39 -2.34
CA VAL A 2 -0.27 3.62 -2.92
C VAL A 2 -0.43 3.52 -4.44
N VAL A 3 -1.05 4.54 -5.04
CA VAL A 3 -1.32 4.61 -6.48
C VAL A 3 -0.68 5.88 -7.07
N PRO A 4 -0.35 5.92 -8.36
CA PRO A 4 0.07 7.16 -9.02
C PRO A 4 -0.97 8.26 -8.85
N SER A 5 -0.52 9.52 -8.78
CA SER A 5 -1.39 10.66 -8.47
C SER A 5 -2.52 10.86 -9.49
N GLU A 6 -2.27 10.51 -10.74
CA GLU A 6 -3.24 10.66 -11.84
C GLU A 6 -4.01 9.35 -12.14
N ALA A 7 -3.79 8.29 -11.35
CA ALA A 7 -4.45 7.01 -11.58
C ALA A 7 -5.90 7.06 -11.11
N GLU A 8 -6.82 6.58 -11.95
CA GLU A 8 -8.25 6.43 -11.64
C GLU A 8 -8.70 4.95 -11.66
N ALA A 9 -7.93 4.10 -12.35
CA ALA A 9 -8.28 2.69 -12.58
C ALA A 9 -8.38 1.86 -11.28
N TRP A 10 -7.76 2.30 -10.19
CA TRP A 10 -7.84 1.66 -8.88
C TRP A 10 -9.28 1.58 -8.34
N ARG A 11 -10.19 2.46 -8.80
CA ARG A 11 -11.61 2.46 -8.38
C ARG A 11 -12.32 1.17 -8.77
N ASP A 12 -11.89 0.54 -9.88
CA ASP A 12 -12.44 -0.72 -10.37
C ASP A 12 -12.02 -1.93 -9.52
N SER A 13 -10.99 -1.75 -8.69
CA SER A 13 -10.47 -2.76 -7.75
C SER A 13 -11.00 -2.57 -6.32
N ILE A 14 -12.05 -1.75 -6.13
CA ILE A 14 -12.66 -1.48 -4.83
C ILE A 14 -14.16 -1.68 -4.90
N VAL A 15 -14.71 -2.29 -3.84
CA VAL A 15 -16.16 -2.46 -3.68
C VAL A 15 -16.82 -1.08 -3.57
N GLN A 16 -17.83 -0.84 -4.37
CA GLN A 16 -18.60 0.41 -4.37
C GLN A 16 -19.91 0.26 -3.59
N PRO A 17 -20.42 1.32 -2.92
CA PRO A 17 -19.72 2.59 -2.70
C PRO A 17 -18.57 2.46 -1.72
N ILE A 18 -17.54 3.33 -1.86
CA ILE A 18 -16.44 3.39 -0.90
C ILE A 18 -16.96 4.01 0.40
N PRO A 19 -16.91 3.32 1.55
CA PRO A 19 -17.54 3.82 2.79
C PRO A 19 -16.99 5.17 3.24
N TYR A 20 -15.67 5.35 3.12
CA TYR A 20 -14.97 6.55 3.57
C TYR A 20 -14.10 7.12 2.44
N ALA A 21 -14.75 7.55 1.35
CA ALA A 21 -14.09 8.34 0.31
C ALA A 21 -13.78 9.75 0.83
N VAL A 22 -12.56 10.22 0.63
CA VAL A 22 -12.11 11.54 1.06
C VAL A 22 -12.17 12.50 -0.12
N SER A 23 -13.06 13.48 -0.06
CA SER A 23 -13.25 14.46 -1.12
C SER A 23 -13.50 15.87 -0.53
N PRO A 24 -12.65 16.87 -0.84
CA PRO A 24 -11.38 16.74 -1.56
C PRO A 24 -10.39 15.84 -0.83
N ALA A 25 -9.40 15.30 -1.56
CA ALA A 25 -8.37 14.44 -0.97
C ALA A 25 -7.63 15.16 0.19
N PHE A 26 -7.33 14.41 1.26
CA PHE A 26 -6.58 14.97 2.40
C PHE A 26 -5.10 15.10 2.01
N SER A 27 -4.63 16.33 1.87
CA SER A 27 -3.33 16.67 1.26
C SER A 27 -2.33 17.28 2.25
N GLU A 28 -2.58 17.24 3.56
CA GLU A 28 -1.70 17.86 4.55
C GLU A 28 -0.30 17.26 4.52
N LEU A 29 -0.19 15.93 4.45
CA LEU A 29 1.10 15.25 4.37
C LEU A 29 1.88 15.67 3.11
N ARG A 30 1.20 15.77 1.96
CA ARG A 30 1.81 16.28 0.72
C ARG A 30 2.34 17.70 0.86
N GLN A 31 1.59 18.57 1.52
CA GLN A 31 2.00 19.97 1.72
C GLN A 31 3.24 20.04 2.61
N LEU A 32 3.27 19.29 3.70
CA LEU A 32 4.41 19.23 4.62
C LEU A 32 5.67 18.65 3.94
N VAL A 33 5.52 17.60 3.15
CA VAL A 33 6.66 17.03 2.40
C VAL A 33 7.24 18.04 1.39
N LYS A 34 6.40 18.85 0.74
CA LYS A 34 6.87 19.94 -0.14
C LYS A 34 7.57 21.07 0.60
N GLN A 35 7.30 21.25 1.88
CA GLN A 35 7.91 22.29 2.73
C GLN A 35 9.19 21.78 3.43
N ALA A 36 9.66 20.57 3.11
CA ALA A 36 10.90 20.03 3.66
C ALA A 36 12.06 20.99 3.40
N GLY A 37 12.82 21.37 4.46
CA GLY A 37 13.89 22.37 4.40
C GLY A 37 13.42 23.80 4.71
N ALA A 38 12.21 24.01 5.23
CA ALA A 38 11.77 25.30 5.76
C ALA A 38 12.64 25.77 6.95
N ASP A 39 12.69 27.08 7.18
CA ASP A 39 13.56 27.71 8.17
C ASP A 39 13.34 27.24 9.63
N ASP A 40 12.14 26.72 9.96
CA ASP A 40 11.84 26.13 11.28
C ASP A 40 11.67 24.62 11.18
N GLU A 41 12.80 23.92 11.16
CA GLU A 41 12.86 22.45 11.07
C GLU A 41 12.12 21.74 12.21
N ARG A 42 12.18 22.29 13.44
CA ARG A 42 11.53 21.68 14.60
C ARG A 42 10.00 21.70 14.47
N GLN A 43 9.44 22.85 14.12
CA GLN A 43 8.00 23.01 13.93
C GLN A 43 7.52 22.15 12.77
N TRP A 44 8.31 22.05 11.70
CA TRP A 44 8.04 21.18 10.56
C TRP A 44 8.00 19.71 10.97
N GLN A 45 8.99 19.21 11.72
CA GLN A 45 9.04 17.84 12.22
C GLN A 45 7.85 17.49 13.10
N GLU A 46 7.45 18.39 14.02
CA GLU A 46 6.27 18.21 14.88
C GLU A 46 4.98 18.14 14.06
N SER A 47 4.85 18.94 13.02
CA SER A 47 3.70 18.94 12.12
C SER A 47 3.65 17.69 11.26
N LEU A 48 4.81 17.27 10.73
CA LEU A 48 4.94 16.06 9.97
C LEU A 48 4.57 14.82 10.79
N SER A 49 5.08 14.72 12.03
CA SER A 49 4.76 13.61 12.94
C SER A 49 3.25 13.52 13.18
N ARG A 50 2.59 14.64 13.46
CA ARG A 50 1.12 14.68 13.65
C ARG A 50 0.36 14.25 12.40
N ALA A 51 0.79 14.68 11.22
CA ALA A 51 0.16 14.28 9.96
C ALA A 51 0.34 12.78 9.67
N ILE A 52 1.53 12.23 9.96
CA ILE A 52 1.80 10.79 9.86
C ILE A 52 0.92 10.00 10.84
N GLU A 53 0.82 10.44 12.10
CA GLU A 53 -0.05 9.80 13.11
C GLU A 53 -1.52 9.82 12.69
N ALA A 54 -2.00 10.93 12.12
CA ALA A 54 -3.36 11.04 11.61
C ALA A 54 -3.62 10.02 10.50
N VAL A 55 -2.71 9.92 9.51
CA VAL A 55 -2.83 8.92 8.43
C VAL A 55 -2.72 7.49 8.97
N ALA A 56 -1.79 7.24 9.92
CA ALA A 56 -1.65 5.94 10.57
C ALA A 56 -2.94 5.53 11.30
N GLY A 57 -3.62 6.47 11.96
CA GLY A 57 -4.93 6.24 12.60
C GLY A 57 -6.00 5.74 11.62
N LEU A 58 -5.98 6.21 10.37
CA LEU A 58 -6.93 5.74 9.35
C LEU A 58 -6.70 4.28 8.96
N THR A 59 -5.47 3.77 9.11
CA THR A 59 -5.16 2.36 8.80
C THR A 59 -5.72 1.38 9.85
N ALA A 60 -6.16 1.87 11.01
CA ALA A 60 -6.83 1.06 12.03
C ALA A 60 -8.27 0.71 11.64
N VAL A 61 -8.87 1.43 10.69
CA VAL A 61 -10.20 1.10 10.15
C VAL A 61 -10.10 -0.16 9.29
N ASP A 62 -11.01 -1.12 9.51
CA ASP A 62 -11.03 -2.36 8.74
C ASP A 62 -11.22 -2.09 7.24
N GLY A 63 -10.26 -2.52 6.45
CA GLY A 63 -10.13 -2.27 5.03
C GLY A 63 -8.79 -1.64 4.67
N ALA A 64 -8.66 -1.21 3.44
CA ALA A 64 -7.45 -0.57 2.94
C ALA A 64 -7.53 0.96 3.04
N THR A 65 -6.42 1.60 3.39
CA THR A 65 -6.22 3.03 3.17
C THR A 65 -5.57 3.23 1.80
N LEU A 66 -6.14 4.10 0.98
CA LEU A 66 -5.61 4.46 -0.33
C LEU A 66 -5.02 5.85 -0.28
N MET A 67 -3.83 5.97 -0.83
CA MET A 67 -3.15 7.25 -0.99
C MET A 67 -2.43 7.32 -2.33
N THR A 68 -2.15 8.53 -2.78
CA THR A 68 -1.33 8.76 -3.96
C THR A 68 0.16 8.67 -3.64
N SER A 69 0.99 8.49 -4.68
CA SER A 69 2.45 8.61 -4.59
C SER A 69 2.90 10.02 -4.17
N ALA A 70 2.02 11.02 -4.26
CA ALA A 70 2.24 12.38 -3.77
C ALA A 70 1.72 12.60 -2.33
N TYR A 71 1.37 11.52 -1.61
CA TYR A 71 0.90 11.54 -0.21
C TYR A 71 -0.49 12.14 0.02
N ASP A 72 -1.37 12.19 -0.98
CA ASP A 72 -2.77 12.53 -0.77
C ASP A 72 -3.56 11.28 -0.35
N VAL A 73 -4.35 11.38 0.72
CA VAL A 73 -5.26 10.30 1.12
C VAL A 73 -6.56 10.42 0.34
N LEU A 74 -6.93 9.36 -0.36
CA LEU A 74 -8.09 9.27 -1.24
C LEU A 74 -9.28 8.58 -0.58
N ALA A 75 -9.02 7.55 0.22
CA ALA A 75 -10.04 6.78 0.91
C ALA A 75 -9.42 5.94 2.03
N PHE A 76 -10.26 5.48 2.98
CA PHE A 76 -9.89 4.49 3.98
C PHE A 76 -11.05 3.52 4.23
N GLY A 77 -10.79 2.41 4.94
CA GLY A 77 -11.80 1.36 5.12
C GLY A 77 -12.27 0.70 3.80
N ALA A 78 -11.50 0.86 2.72
CA ALA A 78 -11.89 0.38 1.41
C ALA A 78 -11.74 -1.15 1.32
N LYS A 79 -12.78 -1.82 0.80
CA LYS A 79 -12.76 -3.26 0.57
C LYS A 79 -12.21 -3.53 -0.83
N ILE A 80 -11.05 -4.17 -0.88
CA ILE A 80 -10.39 -4.52 -2.15
C ILE A 80 -11.15 -5.69 -2.79
N THR A 81 -11.35 -5.58 -4.09
CA THR A 81 -11.90 -6.64 -4.93
C THR A 81 -11.04 -6.79 -6.18
N ARG A 82 -11.14 -7.92 -6.86
CA ARG A 82 -10.50 -8.11 -8.15
C ARG A 82 -11.15 -7.19 -9.19
N ARG A 83 -10.34 -6.54 -10.00
CA ARG A 83 -10.81 -5.70 -11.10
C ARG A 83 -11.63 -6.54 -12.08
N ARG A 84 -12.77 -5.99 -12.50
CA ARG A 84 -13.66 -6.68 -13.44
C ARG A 84 -12.93 -7.02 -14.75
N GLY A 85 -13.01 -8.28 -15.16
CA GLY A 85 -12.37 -8.78 -16.39
C GLY A 85 -10.90 -9.16 -16.23
N HIS A 86 -10.28 -8.93 -15.08
CA HIS A 86 -8.92 -9.38 -14.79
C HIS A 86 -8.92 -10.80 -14.20
N PRO A 87 -7.91 -11.63 -14.48
CA PRO A 87 -7.78 -12.95 -13.88
C PRO A 87 -7.43 -12.84 -12.39
N PRO A 88 -7.70 -13.88 -11.59
CA PRO A 88 -7.14 -13.97 -10.25
C PRO A 88 -5.62 -14.10 -10.35
N ILE A 89 -4.93 -13.54 -9.35
CA ILE A 89 -3.49 -13.78 -9.23
C ILE A 89 -3.25 -15.24 -8.82
N GLU A 90 -2.46 -15.97 -9.61
CA GLU A 90 -2.17 -17.39 -9.37
C GLU A 90 -0.78 -17.61 -8.77
N GLN A 91 0.17 -16.74 -9.11
CA GLN A 91 1.56 -16.86 -8.68
C GLN A 91 2.13 -15.48 -8.33
N MET A 92 3.04 -15.47 -7.38
CA MET A 92 3.85 -14.30 -7.03
C MET A 92 5.22 -14.73 -6.53
N THR A 93 6.20 -13.87 -6.66
CA THR A 93 7.53 -14.06 -6.09
C THR A 93 7.57 -13.55 -4.65
N VAL A 94 8.20 -14.30 -3.75
CA VAL A 94 8.42 -13.90 -2.36
C VAL A 94 9.91 -13.85 -2.08
N THR A 95 10.34 -12.82 -1.37
CA THR A 95 11.69 -12.69 -0.81
C THR A 95 11.62 -12.43 0.70
N GLU A 96 12.46 -13.14 1.44
CA GLU A 96 12.64 -12.95 2.88
C GLU A 96 13.89 -12.09 3.12
N PRO A 97 13.92 -11.25 4.17
CA PRO A 97 15.10 -10.44 4.51
C PRO A 97 16.15 -11.26 5.25
N VAL A 98 16.53 -12.40 4.68
CA VAL A 98 17.50 -13.34 5.27
C VAL A 98 18.67 -13.49 4.31
N GLU A 99 19.90 -13.34 4.84
CA GLU A 99 21.11 -13.50 4.04
C GLU A 99 21.19 -14.92 3.46
N GLY A 100 21.40 -15.00 2.14
CA GLY A 100 21.44 -16.27 1.41
C GLY A 100 20.07 -16.84 1.04
N ASP A 101 18.98 -16.18 1.37
CA ASP A 101 17.64 -16.58 0.90
C ASP A 101 17.51 -16.37 -0.61
N THR A 102 16.76 -17.23 -1.25
CA THR A 102 16.45 -17.17 -2.68
C THR A 102 14.97 -16.89 -2.88
N ALA A 103 14.67 -15.99 -3.82
CA ALA A 103 13.28 -15.71 -4.20
C ALA A 103 12.53 -16.99 -4.58
N SER A 104 11.36 -17.17 -4.01
CA SER A 104 10.49 -18.32 -4.27
C SER A 104 9.21 -17.92 -4.97
N ILE A 105 8.73 -18.72 -5.91
CA ILE A 105 7.43 -18.54 -6.57
C ILE A 105 6.40 -19.36 -5.82
N ILE A 106 5.34 -18.71 -5.36
CA ILE A 106 4.28 -19.36 -4.58
C ILE A 106 2.89 -18.95 -5.06
N ASN A 107 1.87 -19.70 -4.65
CA ASN A 107 0.49 -19.26 -4.79
C ASN A 107 0.16 -18.26 -3.67
N PRO A 108 -0.40 -17.08 -3.98
CA PRO A 108 -0.70 -16.04 -2.98
C PRO A 108 -1.61 -16.51 -1.84
N THR A 109 -2.46 -17.50 -2.07
CA THR A 109 -3.37 -18.04 -1.05
C THR A 109 -2.65 -18.78 0.08
N THR A 110 -1.40 -19.18 -0.14
CA THR A 110 -0.57 -19.87 0.87
C THR A 110 0.35 -18.95 1.63
N PHE A 111 0.44 -17.67 1.23
CA PHE A 111 1.43 -16.73 1.79
C PHE A 111 0.98 -16.05 3.09
N GLY A 112 -0.32 -15.90 3.29
CA GLY A 112 -0.85 -15.21 4.46
C GLY A 112 -2.37 -15.14 4.41
N GLY A 113 -2.96 -14.26 5.24
CA GLY A 113 -4.40 -14.09 5.30
C GLY A 113 -4.96 -13.24 4.16
N THR A 114 -6.26 -12.96 4.25
CA THR A 114 -7.03 -12.17 3.26
C THR A 114 -6.41 -10.84 2.89
N ARG A 115 -5.74 -10.15 3.85
CA ARG A 115 -5.09 -8.86 3.61
C ARG A 115 -3.95 -8.98 2.60
N HIS A 116 -3.12 -10.03 2.72
CA HIS A 116 -2.01 -10.30 1.80
C HIS A 116 -2.52 -10.65 0.41
N LEU A 117 -3.54 -11.53 0.33
CA LEU A 117 -4.15 -11.89 -0.95
C LEU A 117 -4.78 -10.67 -1.64
N SER A 118 -5.49 -9.82 -0.89
CA SER A 118 -6.07 -8.58 -1.43
C SER A 118 -5.00 -7.60 -1.92
N ALA A 119 -3.87 -7.48 -1.21
CA ALA A 119 -2.76 -6.64 -1.61
C ALA A 119 -2.09 -7.16 -2.89
N ALA A 120 -1.82 -8.45 -2.96
CA ALA A 120 -1.25 -9.08 -4.14
C ALA A 120 -2.17 -8.92 -5.37
N GLN A 121 -3.49 -9.17 -5.22
CA GLN A 121 -4.46 -8.98 -6.30
C GLN A 121 -4.55 -7.51 -6.72
N PHE A 122 -4.55 -6.56 -5.78
CA PHE A 122 -4.59 -5.15 -6.11
C PHE A 122 -3.39 -4.71 -6.96
N VAL A 123 -2.18 -5.12 -6.60
CA VAL A 123 -0.96 -4.82 -7.37
C VAL A 123 -0.94 -5.55 -8.71
N HIS A 124 -1.47 -6.79 -8.77
CA HIS A 124 -1.64 -7.51 -10.03
C HIS A 124 -2.57 -6.76 -11.00
N ASP A 125 -3.65 -6.17 -10.49
CA ASP A 125 -4.62 -5.41 -11.27
C ASP A 125 -4.16 -3.99 -11.60
N GLN A 126 -3.30 -3.41 -10.75
CA GLN A 126 -2.77 -2.04 -10.83
C GLN A 126 -1.23 -2.10 -10.77
N ARG A 127 -0.59 -2.43 -11.89
CA ARG A 127 0.84 -2.73 -11.98
C ARG A 127 1.77 -1.59 -11.58
N ASP A 128 1.28 -0.37 -11.57
CA ASP A 128 1.96 0.85 -11.15
C ASP A 128 1.71 1.22 -9.67
N ALA A 129 0.94 0.41 -8.97
CA ALA A 129 0.67 0.59 -7.55
C ALA A 129 1.64 -0.20 -6.66
N VAL A 130 1.74 0.23 -5.41
CA VAL A 130 2.43 -0.48 -4.33
C VAL A 130 1.44 -0.73 -3.20
N ALA A 131 1.45 -1.93 -2.64
CA ALA A 131 0.66 -2.25 -1.46
C ALA A 131 1.57 -2.58 -0.28
N LEU A 132 1.21 -2.07 0.89
CA LEU A 132 1.92 -2.24 2.15
C LEU A 132 0.98 -2.96 3.12
N VAL A 133 1.41 -4.06 3.70
CA VAL A 133 0.61 -4.86 4.64
C VAL A 133 1.38 -5.08 5.93
N ALA A 134 0.81 -4.62 7.04
CA ALA A 134 1.24 -5.01 8.37
C ALA A 134 0.54 -6.32 8.77
N GLY A 135 1.30 -7.38 8.96
CA GLY A 135 0.82 -8.67 9.43
C GLY A 135 0.48 -8.66 10.92
N GLN A 136 -0.37 -9.58 11.37
CA GLN A 136 -0.68 -9.78 12.79
C GLN A 136 0.52 -10.35 13.57
N ASP A 137 1.45 -10.96 12.86
CA ASP A 137 2.71 -11.50 13.36
C ASP A 137 3.80 -10.43 13.55
N GLY A 138 3.47 -9.14 13.34
CA GLY A 138 4.41 -8.02 13.41
C GLY A 138 5.29 -7.87 12.18
N ARG A 139 5.14 -8.74 11.17
CA ARG A 139 5.90 -8.63 9.93
C ARG A 139 5.24 -7.63 8.98
N PHE A 140 6.09 -6.96 8.22
CA PHE A 140 5.67 -6.00 7.21
C PHE A 140 5.97 -6.55 5.82
N THR A 141 5.03 -6.44 4.89
CA THR A 141 5.21 -6.92 3.52
C THR A 141 4.91 -5.80 2.52
N VAL A 142 5.81 -5.61 1.58
CA VAL A 142 5.66 -4.70 0.44
C VAL A 142 5.35 -5.52 -0.81
N PHE A 143 4.26 -5.22 -1.48
CA PHE A 143 3.88 -5.81 -2.77
C PHE A 143 4.10 -4.78 -3.86
N ALA A 144 4.80 -5.16 -4.91
CA ALA A 144 5.03 -4.36 -6.10
C ALA A 144 5.05 -5.24 -7.35
N TRP A 145 4.73 -4.66 -8.50
CA TRP A 145 4.87 -5.35 -9.79
C TRP A 145 6.31 -5.31 -10.26
N SER A 146 6.82 -6.44 -10.72
CA SER A 146 8.12 -6.53 -11.38
C SER A 146 7.94 -6.75 -12.88
N SER A 147 8.34 -5.78 -13.68
CA SER A 147 8.33 -5.91 -15.14
C SER A 147 9.37 -6.89 -15.67
N CYS A 148 10.41 -7.20 -14.89
CA CYS A 148 11.45 -8.15 -15.29
C CYS A 148 10.96 -9.60 -15.25
N SER A 149 10.09 -9.93 -14.30
CA SER A 149 9.54 -11.28 -14.13
C SER A 149 8.06 -11.38 -14.56
N ASP A 150 7.44 -10.25 -14.96
CA ASP A 150 6.00 -10.12 -15.27
C ASP A 150 5.11 -10.69 -14.16
N MET A 151 5.45 -10.36 -12.91
CA MET A 151 4.86 -10.99 -11.72
C MET A 151 4.83 -10.00 -10.54
N VAL A 152 3.89 -10.20 -9.62
CA VAL A 152 3.88 -9.51 -8.32
C VAL A 152 5.01 -10.05 -7.47
N HIS A 153 5.79 -9.14 -6.87
CA HIS A 153 6.80 -9.45 -5.85
C HIS A 153 6.29 -9.03 -4.48
N ALA A 154 6.39 -9.94 -3.53
CA ALA A 154 6.13 -9.71 -2.12
C ALA A 154 7.47 -9.74 -1.36
N HIS A 155 7.87 -8.58 -0.88
CA HIS A 155 9.09 -8.42 -0.09
C HIS A 155 8.70 -8.33 1.38
N ARG A 156 9.08 -9.33 2.19
CA ARG A 156 8.98 -9.23 3.64
C ARG A 156 10.05 -8.28 4.17
N VAL A 157 9.69 -7.50 5.16
CA VAL A 157 10.57 -6.52 5.80
C VAL A 157 10.51 -6.74 7.31
N GLU A 158 11.65 -6.89 7.94
CA GLU A 158 11.76 -6.91 9.40
C GLU A 158 11.60 -5.48 9.91
N THR A 159 10.52 -5.22 10.66
CA THR A 159 10.24 -3.88 11.20
C THR A 159 11.27 -3.43 12.24
N LEU A 160 12.06 -4.34 12.79
CA LEU A 160 13.17 -4.03 13.70
C LEU A 160 14.39 -3.41 12.99
N LEU A 161 14.39 -3.38 11.65
CA LEU A 161 15.46 -2.79 10.82
C LEU A 161 15.09 -1.41 10.28
N LEU A 162 13.92 -0.88 10.61
CA LEU A 162 13.42 0.46 10.27
C LEU A 162 13.51 1.36 11.49
#